data_7a5dc2c88e9346726876c672db07ae98
#
_entry.id   7a5dc2c88e9346726876c672db07ae98
#
_cell.length_a   1.000
_cell.length_b   1.000
_cell.length_c   1.000
_cell.angle_alpha   90.00
_cell.angle_beta   90.00
_cell.angle_gamma   90.00
#
_symmetry.space_group_name_H-M   'P 1'
#
loop_
_entity.id
_entity.type
_entity.pdbx_description
1 polymer ?
#
loop_
_entity_poly.entity_id
_entity_poly.type
_entity_poly.pdbx_seq_one_letter_code
_entity_poly.pdbx_strand_id
1 'polypeptide(L)'
;SFGDKWTDLAKNAIELRYCLLPCLYSAFWLHTLDGSPMIRHLAFADAQDPKLWEVERDFLFGEHILVSPVIQPKVQRQGVYLPKGNWYYFWTGQPGHGELFVNVLPDQIPFFVREGAVLPVYPTHQHTGEHIEELTLYVYYKNGLESSHLYEDAGEGYDYQTGMFSLKVFETEGKNGTFSLRQRKEGAYTPEYKKVKIYLVGFPTFVKKCVAD
;
A
#
# COMPACT_ATOMS: atom_id res chain seq x y z
N SER A 1 19.17 -2.80 -26.58
CA SER A 1 19.25 -2.43 -25.16
C SER A 1 19.17 -0.92 -25.06
N PHE A 2 18.43 -0.40 -24.11
CA PHE A 2 18.26 1.03 -23.90
C PHE A 2 19.42 1.66 -23.11
N GLY A 3 20.45 0.86 -22.75
CA GLY A 3 21.63 1.25 -21.97
C GLY A 3 21.42 1.10 -20.45
N ASP A 4 22.54 1.12 -19.70
CA ASP A 4 22.59 0.73 -18.27
C ASP A 4 21.67 1.55 -17.38
N LYS A 5 21.62 2.88 -17.60
CA LYS A 5 20.72 3.77 -16.84
C LYS A 5 19.25 3.33 -16.88
N TRP A 6 18.75 2.93 -18.03
CA TRP A 6 17.36 2.50 -18.19
C TRP A 6 17.14 1.10 -17.62
N THR A 7 18.17 0.27 -17.67
CA THR A 7 18.15 -1.05 -17.04
C THR A 7 18.00 -0.93 -15.53
N ASP A 8 18.75 -0.02 -14.89
CA ASP A 8 18.67 0.22 -13.44
C ASP A 8 17.29 0.78 -13.03
N LEU A 9 16.75 1.73 -13.80
CA LEU A 9 15.42 2.27 -13.52
C LEU A 9 14.33 1.19 -13.64
N ALA A 10 14.41 0.34 -14.65
CA ALA A 10 13.47 -0.77 -14.81
C ALA A 10 13.61 -1.79 -13.68
N LYS A 11 14.84 -2.08 -13.25
CA LYS A 11 15.11 -2.95 -12.10
C LYS A 11 14.46 -2.39 -10.83
N ASN A 12 14.68 -1.10 -10.51
CA ASN A 12 14.09 -0.46 -9.33
C ASN A 12 12.54 -0.53 -9.34
N ALA A 13 11.92 -0.35 -10.51
CA ALA A 13 10.47 -0.46 -10.64
C ALA A 13 9.97 -1.91 -10.43
N ILE A 14 10.72 -2.90 -10.91
CA ILE A 14 10.41 -4.31 -10.68
C ILE A 14 10.59 -4.66 -9.20
N GLU A 15 11.67 -4.23 -8.57
CA GLU A 15 11.93 -4.43 -7.15
C GLU A 15 10.81 -3.83 -6.29
N LEU A 16 10.38 -2.60 -6.59
CA LEU A 16 9.24 -1.98 -5.92
C LEU A 16 7.96 -2.82 -6.05
N ARG A 17 7.69 -3.34 -7.25
CA ARG A 17 6.55 -4.24 -7.48
C ARG A 17 6.64 -5.50 -6.61
N TYR A 18 7.83 -6.10 -6.51
CA TYR A 18 8.05 -7.28 -5.67
C TYR A 18 7.85 -6.95 -4.18
N CYS A 19 8.35 -5.82 -3.72
CA CYS A 19 8.10 -5.36 -2.36
C CYS A 19 6.61 -5.19 -2.05
N LEU A 20 5.79 -4.79 -3.03
CA LEU A 20 4.34 -4.60 -2.89
C LEU A 20 3.51 -5.87 -3.18
N LEU A 21 4.13 -7.04 -3.41
CA LEU A 21 3.40 -8.28 -3.63
C LEU A 21 2.39 -8.63 -2.52
N PRO A 22 2.65 -8.42 -1.23
CA PRO A 22 1.63 -8.69 -0.21
C PRO A 22 0.38 -7.83 -0.38
N CYS A 23 0.52 -6.59 -0.86
CA CYS A 23 -0.63 -5.74 -1.18
C CYS A 23 -1.39 -6.25 -2.41
N LEU A 24 -0.65 -6.65 -3.45
CA LEU A 24 -1.24 -7.18 -4.68
C LEU A 24 -1.99 -8.49 -4.41
N TYR A 25 -1.39 -9.39 -3.65
CA TYR A 25 -1.98 -10.69 -3.32
C TYR A 25 -3.23 -10.54 -2.44
N SER A 26 -3.19 -9.62 -1.47
CA SER A 26 -4.37 -9.27 -0.66
C SER A 26 -5.50 -8.66 -1.49
N ALA A 27 -5.17 -7.80 -2.46
CA ALA A 27 -6.16 -7.25 -3.38
C ALA A 27 -6.76 -8.31 -4.30
N PHE A 28 -5.97 -9.31 -4.72
CA PHE A 28 -6.47 -10.46 -5.48
C PHE A 28 -7.40 -11.32 -4.63
N TRP A 29 -7.04 -11.58 -3.38
CA TRP A 29 -7.92 -12.28 -2.44
C TRP A 29 -9.28 -11.56 -2.28
N LEU A 30 -9.28 -10.24 -2.05
CA LEU A 30 -10.52 -9.45 -1.99
C LEU A 30 -11.34 -9.58 -3.27
N HIS A 31 -10.68 -9.54 -4.44
CA HIS A 31 -11.35 -9.76 -5.72
C HIS A 31 -12.07 -11.11 -5.78
N THR A 32 -11.50 -12.16 -5.20
CA THR A 32 -12.16 -13.50 -5.18
C THR A 32 -13.37 -13.55 -4.27
N LEU A 33 -13.50 -12.63 -3.29
CA LEU A 33 -14.64 -12.59 -2.36
C LEU A 33 -15.84 -11.83 -2.92
N ASP A 34 -15.62 -10.67 -3.49
CA ASP A 34 -16.68 -9.72 -3.85
C ASP A 34 -16.61 -9.19 -5.28
N GLY A 35 -15.60 -9.62 -6.07
CA GLY A 35 -15.38 -9.15 -7.43
C GLY A 35 -14.74 -7.76 -7.53
N SER A 36 -14.31 -7.15 -6.43
CA SER A 36 -13.66 -5.83 -6.44
C SER A 36 -12.40 -5.84 -7.31
N PRO A 37 -12.28 -4.97 -8.33
CA PRO A 37 -11.08 -4.95 -9.16
C PRO A 37 -9.84 -4.60 -8.36
N MET A 38 -8.72 -5.27 -8.61
CA MET A 38 -7.43 -4.98 -7.96
C MET A 38 -6.88 -3.61 -8.36
N ILE A 39 -7.10 -3.22 -9.60
CA ILE A 39 -6.79 -1.88 -10.13
C ILE A 39 -8.12 -1.23 -10.46
N ARG A 40 -8.37 -0.06 -9.90
CA ARG A 40 -9.68 0.61 -9.93
C ARG A 40 -9.53 2.06 -10.36
N HIS A 41 -10.54 2.55 -11.06
CA HIS A 41 -10.70 3.98 -11.33
C HIS A 41 -10.86 4.77 -10.02
N LEU A 42 -10.42 6.04 -10.00
CA LEU A 42 -10.46 6.85 -8.78
C LEU A 42 -11.88 7.08 -8.23
N ALA A 43 -12.91 7.03 -9.09
CA ALA A 43 -14.32 7.13 -8.69
C ALA A 43 -14.75 6.03 -7.69
N PHE A 44 -14.02 4.92 -7.57
CA PHE A 44 -14.25 3.92 -6.54
C PHE A 44 -13.90 4.40 -5.12
N ALA A 45 -13.09 5.45 -4.99
CA ALA A 45 -12.79 6.04 -3.69
C ALA A 45 -13.92 6.95 -3.18
N ASP A 46 -14.57 7.69 -4.09
CA ASP A 46 -15.75 8.54 -3.79
C ASP A 46 -16.54 8.77 -5.08
N ALA A 47 -17.60 8.00 -5.28
CA ALA A 47 -18.45 8.09 -6.47
C ALA A 47 -19.25 9.40 -6.54
N GLN A 48 -19.33 10.17 -5.46
CA GLN A 48 -20.04 11.45 -5.41
C GLN A 48 -19.16 12.63 -5.84
N ASP A 49 -17.87 12.44 -5.97
CA ASP A 49 -16.97 13.47 -6.47
C ASP A 49 -16.86 13.41 -8.01
N PRO A 50 -17.47 14.38 -8.75
CA PRO A 50 -17.46 14.34 -10.21
C PRO A 50 -16.07 14.47 -10.81
N LYS A 51 -15.11 15.11 -10.12
CA LYS A 51 -13.74 15.24 -10.62
C LYS A 51 -13.02 13.90 -10.75
N LEU A 52 -13.33 12.96 -9.85
CA LEU A 52 -12.70 11.64 -9.87
C LEU A 52 -13.10 10.82 -11.11
N TRP A 53 -14.26 11.09 -11.69
CA TRP A 53 -14.70 10.44 -12.93
C TRP A 53 -13.94 10.91 -14.18
N GLU A 54 -13.33 12.09 -14.12
CA GLU A 54 -12.58 12.69 -15.22
C GLU A 54 -11.09 12.31 -15.21
N VAL A 55 -10.62 11.64 -14.13
CA VAL A 55 -9.21 11.26 -14.00
C VAL A 55 -8.97 9.92 -14.68
N GLU A 56 -8.38 9.93 -15.89
CA GLU A 56 -8.13 8.73 -16.70
C GLU A 56 -6.76 8.09 -16.43
N ARG A 57 -5.78 8.86 -15.99
CA ARG A 57 -4.40 8.40 -15.84
C ARG A 57 -4.13 7.71 -14.51
N ASP A 58 -4.64 8.30 -13.42
CA ASP A 58 -4.38 7.87 -12.07
C ASP A 58 -5.35 6.75 -11.68
N PHE A 59 -4.92 5.81 -10.84
CA PHE A 59 -5.72 4.67 -10.46
C PHE A 59 -5.48 4.25 -9.01
N LEU A 60 -6.46 3.57 -8.44
CA LEU A 60 -6.31 2.89 -7.15
C LEU A 60 -5.71 1.50 -7.37
N PHE A 61 -4.77 1.13 -6.52
CA PHE A 61 -4.18 -0.21 -6.45
C PHE A 61 -4.48 -0.81 -5.07
N GLY A 62 -5.24 -1.90 -5.07
CA GLY A 62 -5.76 -2.48 -3.83
C GLY A 62 -6.68 -1.49 -3.08
N GLU A 63 -6.64 -1.55 -1.75
CA GLU A 63 -7.55 -0.76 -0.92
C GLU A 63 -7.05 0.67 -0.67
N HIS A 64 -5.74 0.85 -0.56
CA HIS A 64 -5.17 2.05 0.08
C HIS A 64 -4.11 2.78 -0.74
N ILE A 65 -3.79 2.33 -1.95
CA ILE A 65 -2.76 2.95 -2.76
C ILE A 65 -3.41 3.67 -3.95
N LEU A 66 -3.01 4.91 -4.17
CA LEU A 66 -3.29 5.67 -5.38
C LEU A 66 -1.99 5.85 -6.16
N VAL A 67 -1.98 5.40 -7.40
CA VAL A 67 -0.81 5.49 -8.29
C VAL A 67 -1.08 6.54 -9.37
N SER A 68 -0.10 7.43 -9.58
CA SER A 68 -0.14 8.48 -10.58
C SER A 68 1.03 8.32 -11.56
N PRO A 69 0.92 7.42 -12.57
CA PRO A 69 2.04 7.11 -13.45
C PRO A 69 2.41 8.30 -14.35
N VAL A 70 3.70 8.47 -14.60
CA VAL A 70 4.21 9.49 -15.52
C VAL A 70 4.20 8.91 -16.93
N ILE A 71 3.25 9.34 -17.76
CA ILE A 71 3.04 8.83 -19.11
C ILE A 71 3.49 9.78 -20.21
N GLN A 72 3.92 11.00 -19.87
CA GLN A 72 4.40 11.99 -20.81
C GLN A 72 5.92 12.16 -20.68
N PRO A 73 6.65 12.34 -21.79
CA PRO A 73 8.09 12.58 -21.73
C PRO A 73 8.40 13.97 -21.16
N LYS A 74 9.57 14.09 -20.48
CA LYS A 74 10.12 15.35 -19.98
C LYS A 74 9.27 16.08 -18.92
N VAL A 75 8.31 15.39 -18.30
CA VAL A 75 7.53 15.96 -17.20
C VAL A 75 8.42 16.08 -15.97
N GLN A 76 8.50 17.28 -15.41
CA GLN A 76 9.24 17.56 -14.16
C GLN A 76 8.31 17.66 -12.94
N ARG A 77 7.06 18.07 -13.19
CA ARG A 77 6.02 18.17 -12.15
C ARG A 77 4.71 17.62 -12.68
N GLN A 78 4.03 16.84 -11.88
CA GLN A 78 2.77 16.22 -12.23
C GLN A 78 1.67 16.64 -11.28
N GLY A 79 0.54 17.11 -11.81
CA GLY A 79 -0.67 17.34 -11.04
C GLY A 79 -1.34 16.01 -10.70
N VAL A 80 -1.79 15.88 -9.45
CA VAL A 80 -2.52 14.73 -8.93
C VAL A 80 -3.75 15.25 -8.20
N TYR A 81 -4.89 14.61 -8.42
CA TYR A 81 -6.11 14.89 -7.66
C TYR A 81 -6.37 13.73 -6.70
N LEU A 82 -6.24 14.01 -5.40
CA LEU A 82 -6.45 13.04 -4.34
C LEU A 82 -7.92 13.01 -3.91
N PRO A 83 -8.55 11.83 -3.79
CA PRO A 83 -9.88 11.68 -3.24
C PRO A 83 -9.98 12.21 -1.81
N LYS A 84 -11.21 12.42 -1.31
CA LYS A 84 -11.47 12.90 0.05
C LYS A 84 -10.70 12.13 1.12
N GLY A 85 -10.13 12.85 2.08
CA GLY A 85 -9.25 12.38 3.15
C GLY A 85 -7.82 12.84 2.95
N ASN A 86 -6.94 12.42 3.84
CA ASN A 86 -5.51 12.66 3.69
C ASN A 86 -4.83 11.46 3.04
N TRP A 87 -3.87 11.76 2.20
CA TRP A 87 -3.03 10.80 1.53
C TRP A 87 -1.58 11.13 1.77
N TYR A 88 -0.75 10.15 1.98
CA TYR A 88 0.67 10.34 2.23
C TYR A 88 1.48 9.97 0.99
N TYR A 89 2.29 10.89 0.51
CA TYR A 89 3.22 10.60 -0.58
C TYR A 89 4.25 9.57 -0.10
N PHE A 90 4.27 8.41 -0.72
CA PHE A 90 5.04 7.25 -0.22
C PHE A 90 6.52 7.57 -0.02
N TRP A 91 7.13 8.27 -0.97
CA TRP A 91 8.57 8.53 -0.97
C TRP A 91 9.05 9.48 0.12
N THR A 92 8.20 10.35 0.61
CA THR A 92 8.58 11.36 1.62
C THR A 92 7.78 11.29 2.91
N GLY A 93 6.66 10.57 2.91
CA GLY A 93 5.72 10.54 4.04
C GLY A 93 4.95 11.85 4.24
N GLN A 94 5.04 12.81 3.31
CA GLN A 94 4.33 14.08 3.40
C GLN A 94 2.84 13.88 3.13
N PRO A 95 1.95 14.45 3.99
CA PRO A 95 0.52 14.40 3.75
C PRO A 95 0.10 15.36 2.63
N GLY A 96 -0.95 14.97 1.90
CA GLY A 96 -1.59 15.79 0.87
C GLY A 96 -3.08 15.50 0.80
N HIS A 97 -3.84 16.41 0.20
CA HIS A 97 -5.27 16.29 -0.06
C HIS A 97 -5.68 17.15 -1.26
N GLY A 98 -6.76 16.78 -1.93
CA GLY A 98 -7.27 17.53 -3.09
C GLY A 98 -6.26 17.62 -4.23
N GLU A 99 -6.18 18.77 -4.89
CA GLU A 99 -5.24 19.00 -5.99
C GLU A 99 -3.86 19.38 -5.47
N LEU A 100 -2.83 18.69 -5.94
CA LEU A 100 -1.45 19.00 -5.61
C LEU A 100 -0.51 18.68 -6.78
N PHE A 101 0.73 19.14 -6.66
CA PHE A 101 1.78 18.84 -7.63
C PHE A 101 2.93 18.10 -6.96
N VAL A 102 3.38 17.02 -7.57
CA VAL A 102 4.58 16.27 -7.16
C VAL A 102 5.71 16.48 -8.16
N ASN A 103 6.93 16.50 -7.65
CA ASN A 103 8.11 16.45 -8.51
C ASN A 103 8.23 15.04 -9.09
N VAL A 104 8.56 14.96 -10.37
CA VAL A 104 8.79 13.69 -11.06
C VAL A 104 10.27 13.38 -11.04
N LEU A 105 10.64 12.28 -10.40
CA LEU A 105 11.98 11.72 -10.42
C LEU A 105 11.98 10.46 -11.28
N PRO A 106 13.03 10.24 -12.10
CA PRO A 106 13.07 9.11 -13.04
C PRO A 106 13.01 7.73 -12.36
N ASP A 107 13.45 7.63 -11.12
CA ASP A 107 13.53 6.42 -10.32
C ASP A 107 12.33 6.23 -9.37
N GLN A 108 11.36 7.15 -9.40
CA GLN A 108 10.20 7.13 -8.52
C GLN A 108 8.89 7.18 -9.31
N ILE A 109 8.06 6.17 -9.13
CA ILE A 109 6.67 6.23 -9.58
C ILE A 109 5.90 6.99 -8.50
N PRO A 110 5.24 8.13 -8.83
CA PRO A 110 4.42 8.83 -7.85
C PRO A 110 3.26 7.96 -7.39
N PHE A 111 3.22 7.66 -6.09
CA PHE A 111 2.06 7.05 -5.49
C PHE A 111 1.85 7.51 -4.04
N PHE A 112 0.62 7.39 -3.60
CA PHE A 112 0.14 7.85 -2.31
C PHE A 112 -0.54 6.70 -1.57
N VAL A 113 -0.44 6.74 -0.25
CA VAL A 113 -1.12 5.80 0.62
C VAL A 113 -2.14 6.53 1.48
N ARG A 114 -3.34 5.96 1.59
CA ARG A 114 -4.45 6.55 2.34
C ARG A 114 -4.13 6.62 3.83
N GLU A 115 -4.61 7.69 4.48
CA GLU A 115 -4.53 7.81 5.93
C GLU A 115 -5.19 6.63 6.65
N GLY A 116 -4.59 6.18 7.75
CA GLY A 116 -5.04 5.05 8.54
C GLY A 116 -4.63 3.68 8.01
N ALA A 117 -4.15 3.58 6.77
CA ALA A 117 -3.74 2.32 6.17
C ALA A 117 -2.56 1.68 6.91
N VAL A 118 -2.55 0.37 6.92
CA VAL A 118 -1.38 -0.46 7.22
C VAL A 118 -0.93 -1.12 5.93
N LEU A 119 0.21 -0.69 5.41
CA LEU A 119 0.76 -1.17 4.15
C LEU A 119 1.83 -2.23 4.42
N PRO A 120 1.57 -3.52 4.12
CA PRO A 120 2.57 -4.56 4.24
C PRO A 120 3.53 -4.53 3.06
N VAL A 121 4.82 -4.62 3.35
CA VAL A 121 5.89 -4.56 2.35
C VAL A 121 6.93 -5.64 2.65
N TYR A 122 7.29 -6.43 1.64
CA TYR A 122 8.40 -7.38 1.73
C TYR A 122 9.74 -6.69 1.45
N PRO A 123 10.86 -7.23 1.94
CA PRO A 123 12.18 -6.82 1.49
C PRO A 123 12.34 -7.12 -0.02
N THR A 124 13.29 -6.46 -0.67
CA THR A 124 13.66 -6.79 -2.06
C THR A 124 14.10 -8.25 -2.15
N HIS A 125 13.52 -8.97 -3.11
CA HIS A 125 13.80 -10.38 -3.37
C HIS A 125 13.79 -10.66 -4.89
N GLN A 126 14.40 -11.75 -5.31
CA GLN A 126 14.66 -12.03 -6.73
C GLN A 126 13.53 -12.80 -7.41
N HIS A 127 12.77 -13.59 -6.66
CA HIS A 127 11.65 -14.38 -7.18
C HIS A 127 10.64 -14.69 -6.06
N THR A 128 9.43 -15.05 -6.44
CA THR A 128 8.31 -15.28 -5.51
C THR A 128 8.48 -16.47 -4.56
N GLY A 129 9.38 -17.41 -4.88
CA GLY A 129 9.72 -18.55 -4.02
C GLY A 129 10.93 -18.29 -3.10
N GLU A 130 11.40 -17.04 -3.00
CA GLU A 130 12.47 -16.68 -2.06
C GLU A 130 11.90 -16.56 -0.65
N HIS A 131 12.65 -17.11 0.32
CA HIS A 131 12.26 -17.07 1.72
C HIS A 131 12.23 -15.63 2.27
N ILE A 132 11.10 -15.22 2.80
CA ILE A 132 10.91 -13.90 3.40
C ILE A 132 11.08 -14.01 4.91
N GLU A 133 12.16 -13.44 5.44
CA GLU A 133 12.48 -13.48 6.89
C GLU A 133 11.80 -12.36 7.69
N GLU A 134 11.44 -11.26 7.03
CA GLU A 134 10.96 -10.05 7.68
C GLU A 134 9.82 -9.42 6.89
N LEU A 135 8.76 -9.01 7.59
CA LEU A 135 7.68 -8.19 7.07
C LEU A 135 7.83 -6.77 7.59
N THR A 136 7.70 -5.79 6.72
CA THR A 136 7.59 -4.38 7.11
C THR A 136 6.14 -3.92 7.01
N LEU A 137 5.64 -3.26 8.04
CA LEU A 137 4.34 -2.60 8.07
C LEU A 137 4.55 -1.09 8.12
N TYR A 138 4.13 -0.37 7.08
CA TYR A 138 4.03 1.08 7.13
C TYR A 138 2.64 1.44 7.66
N VAL A 139 2.59 2.08 8.82
CA VAL A 139 1.36 2.49 9.50
C VAL A 139 1.17 3.98 9.32
N TYR A 140 0.11 4.38 8.62
CA TYR A 140 -0.15 5.76 8.30
C TYR A 140 -1.11 6.38 9.31
N TYR A 141 -0.76 7.56 9.82
CA TYR A 141 -1.58 8.24 10.81
C TYR A 141 -2.94 8.66 10.23
N LYS A 142 -4.00 8.45 11.03
CA LYS A 142 -5.35 8.95 10.79
C LYS A 142 -6.00 9.29 12.13
N ASN A 143 -6.80 10.34 12.15
CA ASN A 143 -7.75 10.56 13.24
C ASN A 143 -9.08 9.90 12.86
N GLY A 144 -9.42 8.78 13.51
CA GLY A 144 -10.56 7.92 13.19
C GLY A 144 -10.15 6.47 12.97
N LEU A 145 -11.10 5.66 12.52
CA LEU A 145 -10.95 4.23 12.27
C LEU A 145 -10.56 3.95 10.81
N GLU A 146 -9.72 2.95 10.62
CA GLU A 146 -9.44 2.34 9.32
C GLU A 146 -9.09 0.87 9.49
N SER A 147 -9.29 0.06 8.43
CA SER A 147 -8.87 -1.33 8.42
C SER A 147 -8.07 -1.65 7.17
N SER A 148 -7.15 -2.59 7.28
CA SER A 148 -6.33 -3.08 6.17
C SER A 148 -6.17 -4.58 6.27
N HIS A 149 -6.01 -5.24 5.12
CA HIS A 149 -5.94 -6.68 5.02
C HIS A 149 -4.57 -7.14 4.53
N LEU A 150 -4.07 -8.22 5.12
CA LEU A 150 -2.94 -8.98 4.61
C LEU A 150 -3.34 -10.44 4.52
N TYR A 151 -3.52 -10.92 3.30
CA TYR A 151 -3.79 -12.30 2.99
C TYR A 151 -2.51 -13.01 2.53
N GLU A 152 -2.27 -14.19 3.06
CA GLU A 152 -1.11 -15.01 2.77
C GLU A 152 -1.51 -16.50 2.79
N ASP A 153 -0.94 -17.29 1.90
CA ASP A 153 -1.05 -18.76 1.86
C ASP A 153 0.24 -19.35 1.31
N ALA A 154 0.23 -20.60 0.88
CA ALA A 154 1.41 -21.26 0.32
C ALA A 154 1.83 -20.71 -1.06
N GLY A 155 1.01 -19.87 -1.69
CA GLY A 155 1.24 -19.34 -3.04
C GLY A 155 1.01 -20.35 -4.18
N GLU A 156 0.74 -21.60 -3.84
CA GLU A 156 0.46 -22.69 -4.79
C GLU A 156 -0.54 -23.70 -4.19
N GLY A 157 -1.18 -24.49 -5.05
CA GLY A 157 -2.15 -25.49 -4.62
C GLY A 157 -3.50 -24.89 -4.21
N TYR A 158 -4.31 -25.69 -3.51
CA TYR A 158 -5.67 -25.34 -3.13
C TYR A 158 -5.95 -25.51 -1.63
N ASP A 159 -4.93 -25.68 -0.81
CA ASP A 159 -5.05 -25.92 0.63
C ASP A 159 -5.69 -24.75 1.38
N TYR A 160 -5.63 -23.54 0.81
CA TYR A 160 -6.34 -22.38 1.31
C TYR A 160 -7.86 -22.61 1.42
N GLN A 161 -8.46 -23.44 0.55
CA GLN A 161 -9.89 -23.79 0.60
C GLN A 161 -10.26 -24.61 1.86
N THR A 162 -9.27 -25.25 2.48
CA THR A 162 -9.44 -26.03 3.71
C THR A 162 -8.93 -25.30 4.96
N GLY A 163 -8.69 -23.97 4.86
CA GLY A 163 -8.28 -23.15 5.97
C GLY A 163 -6.77 -22.90 6.10
N MET A 164 -5.95 -23.44 5.17
CA MET A 164 -4.51 -23.21 5.15
C MET A 164 -4.16 -21.85 4.51
N PHE A 165 -4.69 -20.78 5.09
CA PHE A 165 -4.38 -19.39 4.78
C PHE A 165 -4.12 -18.60 6.07
N SER A 166 -3.57 -17.41 5.95
CA SER A 166 -3.40 -16.42 7.02
C SER A 166 -4.02 -15.11 6.56
N LEU A 167 -5.16 -14.76 7.12
CA LEU A 167 -5.74 -13.43 6.95
C LEU A 167 -5.47 -12.61 8.20
N LYS A 168 -4.64 -11.59 8.07
CA LYS A 168 -4.45 -10.59 9.13
C LYS A 168 -5.28 -9.36 8.80
N VAL A 169 -6.14 -8.97 9.71
CA VAL A 169 -6.88 -7.71 9.64
C VAL A 169 -6.27 -6.76 10.65
N PHE A 170 -5.74 -5.66 10.14
CA PHE A 170 -5.19 -4.59 10.95
C PHE A 170 -6.25 -3.50 11.11
N GLU A 171 -6.56 -3.14 12.34
CA GLU A 171 -7.47 -2.06 12.68
C GLU A 171 -6.67 -0.93 13.34
N THR A 172 -6.72 0.25 12.74
CA THR A 172 -6.10 1.46 13.29
C THR A 172 -7.19 2.40 13.82
N GLU A 173 -6.94 3.02 14.97
CA GLU A 173 -7.81 4.03 15.54
C GLU A 173 -6.99 5.18 16.15
N GLY A 174 -7.15 6.38 15.58
CA GLY A 174 -6.64 7.61 16.17
C GLY A 174 -7.77 8.37 16.85
N LYS A 175 -7.62 8.64 18.17
CA LYS A 175 -8.63 9.36 18.97
C LYS A 175 -7.98 10.03 20.17
N ASN A 176 -8.31 11.32 20.38
CA ASN A 176 -7.88 12.08 21.56
C ASN A 176 -6.36 12.04 21.82
N GLY A 177 -5.57 12.14 20.78
CA GLY A 177 -4.09 12.10 20.89
C GLY A 177 -3.50 10.70 21.15
N THR A 178 -4.32 9.68 21.16
CA THR A 178 -3.89 8.27 21.23
C THR A 178 -4.08 7.62 19.86
N PHE A 179 -3.17 6.75 19.50
CA PHE A 179 -3.29 5.90 18.32
C PHE A 179 -3.11 4.45 18.73
N SER A 180 -4.01 3.59 18.26
CA SER A 180 -3.93 2.15 18.47
C SER A 180 -3.86 1.42 17.14
N LEU A 181 -3.08 0.35 17.11
CA LEU A 181 -3.04 -0.64 16.04
C LEU A 181 -3.38 -1.99 16.67
N ARG A 182 -4.42 -2.62 16.18
CA ARG A 182 -4.83 -3.97 16.60
C ARG A 182 -4.71 -4.91 15.41
N GLN A 183 -4.40 -6.17 15.69
CA GLN A 183 -4.35 -7.22 14.70
C GLN A 183 -5.23 -8.38 15.15
N ARG A 184 -6.07 -8.89 14.26
CA ARG A 184 -6.66 -10.23 14.38
C ARG A 184 -6.18 -11.11 13.24
N LYS A 185 -6.07 -12.42 13.49
CA LYS A 185 -5.65 -13.42 12.50
C LYS A 185 -6.72 -14.48 12.36
N GLU A 186 -6.97 -14.88 11.14
CA GLU A 186 -7.80 -16.02 10.76
C GLU A 186 -6.98 -16.99 9.90
N GLY A 187 -7.37 -18.27 9.90
CA GLY A 187 -6.70 -19.33 9.15
C GLY A 187 -5.51 -19.96 9.89
N ALA A 188 -5.08 -21.11 9.38
CA ALA A 188 -4.07 -21.97 10.01
C ALA A 188 -2.67 -21.80 9.43
N TYR A 189 -2.51 -21.15 8.27
CA TYR A 189 -1.22 -20.92 7.65
C TYR A 189 -0.34 -20.03 8.53
N THR A 190 0.94 -20.37 8.62
CA THR A 190 1.93 -19.58 9.35
C THR A 190 2.98 -19.10 8.35
N PRO A 191 3.02 -17.78 8.06
CA PRO A 191 4.06 -17.21 7.21
C PRO A 191 5.45 -17.45 7.78
N GLU A 192 6.45 -17.49 6.91
CA GLU A 192 7.82 -17.85 7.26
C GLU A 192 8.58 -16.76 8.01
N TYR A 193 8.22 -15.49 7.83
CA TYR A 193 8.90 -14.39 8.50
C TYR A 193 8.72 -14.44 10.03
N LYS A 194 9.83 -14.17 10.72
CA LYS A 194 9.92 -14.18 12.20
C LYS A 194 10.00 -12.78 12.77
N LYS A 195 10.19 -11.77 11.91
CA LYS A 195 10.32 -10.38 12.32
C LYS A 195 9.29 -9.53 11.64
N VAL A 196 8.70 -8.60 12.40
CA VAL A 196 7.83 -7.56 11.88
C VAL A 196 8.41 -6.21 12.27
N LYS A 197 8.75 -5.39 11.28
CA LYS A 197 9.13 -3.99 11.49
C LYS A 197 7.93 -3.10 11.29
N ILE A 198 7.77 -2.09 12.13
CA ILE A 198 6.70 -1.11 12.03
C ILE A 198 7.33 0.27 11.81
N TYR A 199 6.95 0.91 10.71
CA TYR A 199 7.29 2.30 10.40
C TYR A 199 6.05 3.17 10.54
N LEU A 200 6.14 4.20 11.38
CA LEU A 200 5.07 5.15 11.63
C LEU A 200 5.21 6.36 10.69
N VAL A 201 4.20 6.62 9.86
CA VAL A 201 4.22 7.68 8.85
C VAL A 201 3.16 8.72 9.17
N GLY A 202 3.55 10.01 9.15
CA GLY A 202 2.64 11.14 9.41
C GLY A 202 2.23 11.32 10.86
N PHE A 203 2.86 10.63 11.79
CA PHE A 203 2.61 10.81 13.22
C PHE A 203 3.14 12.16 13.69
N PRO A 204 2.44 12.81 14.65
CA PRO A 204 2.97 13.99 15.31
C PRO A 204 4.33 13.68 15.95
N THR A 205 5.25 14.64 15.94
CA THR A 205 6.64 14.51 16.41
C THR A 205 6.81 14.07 17.86
N PHE A 206 5.72 13.96 18.62
CA PHE A 206 5.73 13.61 20.05
C PHE A 206 4.99 12.29 20.31
N VAL A 207 5.55 11.18 19.90
CA VAL A 207 5.13 9.88 20.43
C VAL A 207 5.77 9.73 21.82
N LYS A 208 4.98 9.96 22.87
CA LYS A 208 5.49 9.90 24.27
C LYS A 208 5.68 8.48 24.79
N LYS A 209 4.98 7.49 24.22
CA LYS A 209 5.04 6.09 24.67
C LYS A 209 4.46 5.16 23.60
N CYS A 210 5.20 4.10 23.27
CA CYS A 210 4.68 2.92 22.58
C CYS A 210 4.53 1.78 23.60
N VAL A 211 3.39 1.12 23.59
CA VAL A 211 3.14 -0.11 24.36
C VAL A 211 2.74 -1.16 23.34
N ALA A 212 3.45 -2.30 23.35
CA ALA A 212 3.06 -3.51 22.63
C ALA A 212 2.56 -4.51 23.68
N ASP A 213 1.33 -4.97 23.53
CA ASP A 213 0.70 -6.02 24.33
C ASP A 213 0.85 -7.37 23.61
#